data_614ad5b72c7e2866f4b377066758c8ca
#
_entry.id   614ad5b72c7e2866f4b377066758c8ca
#
_cell.length_a   1.000
_cell.length_b   1.000
_cell.length_c   1.000
_cell.angle_alpha   90.00
_cell.angle_beta   90.00
_cell.angle_gamma   90.00
#
_symmetry.space_group_name_H-M   'P 1'
#
loop_
_entity.id
_entity.type
_entity.pdbx_description
1 polymer ?
#
loop_
_entity_poly.entity_id
_entity_poly.type
_entity_poly.pdbx_seq_one_letter_code
_entity_poly.pdbx_strand_id
1 'polypeptide(L)'
;MNKEAIQLLMNSLQVLWPLLGVMWLAGLLFQILMISNRKPGIKLFDERLMYNPFNLQFHGDEFLTLTGLKWRNLSWICYGVFAGILIAIFGVYYYVK
;
A
#
# COMPACT_ATOMS: atom_id res chain seq x y z
N MET A 1 -23.83 -8.98 21.98
CA MET A 1 -22.71 -9.56 21.24
C MET A 1 -22.07 -10.66 22.04
N ASN A 2 -21.78 -11.77 21.40
CA ASN A 2 -21.25 -12.99 21.98
C ASN A 2 -19.76 -12.83 22.35
N LYS A 3 -19.35 -13.31 23.52
CA LYS A 3 -17.95 -13.28 23.94
C LYS A 3 -17.04 -14.07 22.99
N GLU A 4 -17.54 -15.16 22.43
CA GLU A 4 -16.79 -15.96 21.47
C GLU A 4 -16.47 -15.15 20.20
N ALA A 5 -17.44 -14.38 19.71
CA ALA A 5 -17.23 -13.53 18.54
C ALA A 5 -16.21 -12.45 18.81
N ILE A 6 -16.24 -11.83 19.98
CA ILE A 6 -15.26 -10.82 20.38
C ILE A 6 -13.87 -11.44 20.48
N GLN A 7 -13.76 -12.62 21.10
CA GLN A 7 -12.49 -13.31 21.26
C GLN A 7 -11.91 -13.72 19.91
N LEU A 8 -12.75 -14.21 19.00
CA LEU A 8 -12.33 -14.56 17.64
C LEU A 8 -11.80 -13.33 16.89
N LEU A 9 -12.50 -12.21 17.02
CA LEU A 9 -12.07 -10.96 16.41
C LEU A 9 -10.71 -10.50 16.95
N MET A 10 -10.52 -10.55 18.27
CA MET A 10 -9.26 -10.17 18.92
C MET A 10 -8.12 -11.07 18.47
N ASN A 11 -8.35 -12.39 18.40
CA ASN A 11 -7.35 -13.33 17.95
C ASN A 11 -6.96 -13.08 16.48
N SER A 12 -7.95 -12.77 15.64
CA SER A 12 -7.72 -12.46 14.24
C SER A 12 -6.88 -11.18 14.10
N LEU A 13 -7.16 -10.15 14.90
CA LEU A 13 -6.39 -8.92 14.89
C LEU A 13 -4.93 -9.15 15.27
N GLN A 14 -4.66 -10.01 16.25
CA GLN A 14 -3.30 -10.32 16.67
C GLN A 14 -2.48 -10.94 15.53
N VAL A 15 -3.13 -11.75 14.69
CA VAL A 15 -2.47 -12.35 13.51
C VAL A 15 -2.35 -11.34 12.37
N LEU A 16 -3.38 -10.51 12.17
CA LEU A 16 -3.43 -9.58 11.04
C LEU A 16 -2.56 -8.34 11.22
N TRP A 17 -2.33 -7.88 12.45
CA TRP A 17 -1.50 -6.70 12.70
C TRP A 17 -0.09 -6.83 12.11
N PRO A 18 0.66 -7.93 12.38
CA PRO A 18 1.97 -8.10 11.75
C PRO A 18 1.90 -8.17 10.23
N LEU A 19 0.86 -8.83 9.70
CA LEU A 19 0.66 -8.92 8.25
C LEU A 19 0.43 -7.54 7.63
N LEU A 20 -0.39 -6.70 8.28
CA LEU A 20 -0.62 -5.33 7.83
C LEU A 20 0.67 -4.53 7.83
N GLY A 21 1.48 -4.67 8.88
CA GLY A 21 2.78 -4.00 8.96
C GLY A 21 3.72 -4.43 7.83
N VAL A 22 3.80 -5.72 7.56
CA VAL A 22 4.62 -6.26 6.47
C VAL A 22 4.13 -5.73 5.12
N MET A 23 2.82 -5.73 4.87
CA MET A 23 2.25 -5.22 3.62
C MET A 23 2.55 -3.75 3.43
N TRP A 24 2.44 -2.96 4.49
CA TRP A 24 2.73 -1.52 4.44
C TRP A 24 4.20 -1.27 4.12
N LEU A 25 5.11 -1.99 4.80
CA LEU A 25 6.55 -1.85 4.57
C LEU A 25 6.93 -2.32 3.16
N ALA A 26 6.35 -3.43 2.69
CA ALA A 26 6.60 -3.92 1.35
C ALA A 26 6.14 -2.91 0.30
N GLY A 27 4.95 -2.33 0.48
CA GLY A 27 4.44 -1.30 -0.41
C GLY A 27 5.36 -0.08 -0.45
N LEU A 28 5.85 0.35 0.70
CA LEU A 28 6.79 1.46 0.79
C LEU A 28 8.12 1.14 0.07
N LEU A 29 8.64 -0.08 0.27
CA LEU A 29 9.84 -0.53 -0.43
C LEU A 29 9.63 -0.51 -1.94
N PHE A 30 8.51 -1.01 -2.43
CA PHE A 30 8.20 -0.98 -3.86
C PHE A 30 8.06 0.45 -4.38
N GLN A 31 7.54 1.38 -3.58
CA GLN A 31 7.51 2.80 -3.95
C GLN A 31 8.91 3.39 -4.06
N ILE A 32 9.82 3.04 -3.15
CA ILE A 32 11.20 3.50 -3.23
C ILE A 32 11.86 2.96 -4.50
N LEU A 33 11.65 1.68 -4.82
CA LEU A 33 12.17 1.07 -6.04
C LEU A 33 11.57 1.73 -7.28
N MET A 34 10.26 2.06 -7.25
CA MET A 34 9.59 2.80 -8.31
C MET A 34 10.26 4.16 -8.54
N ILE A 35 10.46 4.91 -7.48
CA ILE A 35 11.08 6.23 -7.55
C ILE A 35 12.51 6.14 -8.11
N SER A 36 13.25 5.09 -7.74
CA SER A 36 14.60 4.87 -8.21
C SER A 36 14.68 4.52 -9.70
N ASN A 37 13.57 4.14 -10.31
CA ASN A 37 13.49 3.76 -11.72
C ASN A 37 12.76 4.82 -12.56
N ARG A 38 12.97 6.10 -12.24
CA ARG A 38 12.45 7.20 -13.03
C ARG A 38 13.14 7.24 -14.40
N LYS A 39 12.41 7.73 -15.40
CA LYS A 39 13.01 7.97 -16.72
C LYS A 39 14.13 9.00 -16.63
N PRO A 40 15.15 8.95 -17.52
CA PRO A 40 16.20 9.96 -17.54
C PRO A 40 15.61 11.38 -17.69
N GLY A 41 16.16 12.32 -16.94
CA GLY A 41 15.70 13.70 -16.96
C GLY A 41 14.60 14.02 -15.96
N ILE A 42 14.05 13.02 -15.26
CA ILE A 42 13.06 13.24 -14.21
C ILE A 42 13.75 13.39 -12.87
N LYS A 43 13.59 14.53 -12.23
CA LYS A 43 14.20 14.82 -10.94
C LYS A 43 13.37 14.19 -9.82
N LEU A 44 14.02 13.93 -8.68
CA LEU A 44 13.33 13.37 -7.50
C LEU A 44 12.20 14.31 -7.02
N PHE A 45 12.49 15.61 -6.93
CA PHE A 45 11.48 16.61 -6.57
C PHE A 45 11.12 17.45 -7.80
N ASP A 46 10.69 16.76 -8.84
CA ASP A 46 10.37 17.38 -10.14
C ASP A 46 9.12 18.23 -10.04
N GLU A 47 9.14 19.40 -10.68
CA GLU A 47 8.01 20.31 -10.73
C GLU A 47 6.76 19.65 -11.31
N ARG A 48 6.93 18.80 -12.34
CA ARG A 48 5.83 18.08 -12.97
C ARG A 48 5.16 17.09 -12.02
N LEU A 49 5.85 16.70 -10.94
CA LEU A 49 5.33 15.84 -9.88
C LEU A 49 4.90 16.65 -8.65
N MET A 50 4.79 17.97 -8.80
CA MET A 50 4.42 18.88 -7.71
C MET A 50 5.38 18.75 -6.53
N TYR A 51 6.68 18.54 -6.82
CA TYR A 51 7.76 18.36 -5.86
C TYR A 51 7.58 17.17 -4.91
N ASN A 52 6.69 16.23 -5.26
CA ASN A 52 6.45 15.03 -4.46
C ASN A 52 6.72 13.78 -5.31
N PRO A 53 7.80 13.03 -5.03
CA PRO A 53 8.13 11.84 -5.82
C PRO A 53 7.06 10.75 -5.73
N PHE A 54 6.25 10.72 -4.69
CA PHE A 54 5.16 9.74 -4.57
C PHE A 54 4.04 9.97 -5.59
N ASN A 55 3.98 11.13 -6.24
CA ASN A 55 3.06 11.36 -7.35
C ASN A 55 3.37 10.48 -8.55
N LEU A 56 4.56 9.86 -8.63
CA LEU A 56 4.86 8.85 -9.64
C LEU A 56 3.87 7.68 -9.60
N GLN A 57 3.26 7.43 -8.45
CA GLN A 57 2.23 6.41 -8.31
C GLN A 57 1.06 6.64 -9.27
N PHE A 58 0.73 7.90 -9.54
CA PHE A 58 -0.41 8.30 -10.37
C PHE A 58 0.00 8.70 -11.79
N HIS A 59 1.24 9.09 -12.01
CA HIS A 59 1.76 9.57 -13.30
C HIS A 59 2.88 8.69 -13.85
N GLY A 60 2.93 7.42 -13.42
CA GLY A 60 4.02 6.53 -13.76
C GLY A 60 4.20 6.28 -15.25
N ASP A 61 3.11 6.25 -16.02
CA ASP A 61 3.16 5.98 -17.46
C ASP A 61 4.04 6.98 -18.19
N GLU A 62 4.09 8.23 -17.73
CA GLU A 62 4.87 9.29 -18.35
C GLU A 62 6.31 9.37 -17.83
N PHE A 63 6.54 9.01 -16.57
CA PHE A 63 7.80 9.32 -15.88
C PHE A 63 8.60 8.11 -15.44
N LEU A 64 8.07 6.89 -15.56
CA LEU A 64 8.76 5.68 -15.09
C LEU A 64 9.22 4.83 -16.26
N THR A 65 10.36 4.15 -16.06
CA THR A 65 10.80 3.08 -16.96
C THR A 65 9.88 1.87 -16.82
N LEU A 66 10.02 0.87 -17.71
CA LEU A 66 9.24 -0.36 -17.61
C LEU A 66 9.44 -1.06 -16.27
N THR A 67 10.68 -1.05 -15.76
CA THR A 67 10.98 -1.61 -14.44
C THR A 67 10.27 -0.80 -13.33
N GLY A 68 10.26 0.53 -13.44
CA GLY A 68 9.57 1.39 -12.50
C GLY A 68 8.07 1.14 -12.49
N LEU A 69 7.47 0.92 -13.65
CA LEU A 69 6.05 0.58 -13.75
C LEU A 69 5.73 -0.75 -13.06
N LYS A 70 6.62 -1.73 -13.18
CA LYS A 70 6.49 -3.01 -12.47
C LYS A 70 6.44 -2.80 -10.96
N TRP A 71 7.37 -2.01 -10.43
CA TRP A 71 7.40 -1.72 -8.99
C TRP A 71 6.17 -0.93 -8.54
N ARG A 72 5.70 0.01 -9.36
CA ARG A 72 4.45 0.74 -9.10
C ARG A 72 3.27 -0.22 -8.98
N ASN A 73 3.14 -1.14 -9.92
CA ASN A 73 2.03 -2.10 -9.92
C ASN A 73 2.09 -3.00 -8.69
N LEU A 74 3.29 -3.44 -8.28
CA LEU A 74 3.45 -4.24 -7.07
C LEU A 74 3.07 -3.45 -5.81
N SER A 75 3.41 -2.15 -5.75
CA SER A 75 3.02 -1.31 -4.62
C SER A 75 1.49 -1.15 -4.56
N TRP A 76 0.83 -0.99 -5.71
CA TRP A 76 -0.63 -0.94 -5.77
C TRP A 76 -1.26 -2.21 -5.21
N ILE A 77 -0.70 -3.39 -5.56
CA ILE A 77 -1.19 -4.66 -5.06
C ILE A 77 -1.04 -4.72 -3.53
N CYS A 78 0.11 -4.33 -3.00
CA CYS A 78 0.36 -4.34 -1.56
C CYS A 78 -0.63 -3.42 -0.82
N TYR A 79 -0.81 -2.20 -1.30
CA TYR A 79 -1.72 -1.26 -0.65
C TYR A 79 -3.18 -1.65 -0.85
N GLY A 80 -3.52 -2.26 -1.98
CA GLY A 80 -4.86 -2.79 -2.22
C GLY A 80 -5.20 -3.90 -1.24
N VAL A 81 -4.28 -4.84 -1.03
CA VAL A 81 -4.46 -5.91 -0.04
C VAL A 81 -4.56 -5.32 1.37
N PHE A 82 -3.69 -4.37 1.71
CA PHE A 82 -3.72 -3.68 3.00
C PHE A 82 -5.09 -3.03 3.24
N ALA A 83 -5.57 -2.26 2.27
CA ALA A 83 -6.86 -1.59 2.36
C ALA A 83 -8.02 -2.59 2.45
N GLY A 84 -7.96 -3.68 1.69
CA GLY A 84 -8.97 -4.73 1.73
C GLY A 84 -9.06 -5.39 3.09
N ILE A 85 -7.91 -5.69 3.70
CA ILE A 85 -7.87 -6.27 5.05
C ILE A 85 -8.47 -5.30 6.07
N LEU A 86 -8.12 -4.00 5.99
CA LEU A 86 -8.68 -2.99 6.89
C LEU A 86 -10.19 -2.87 6.74
N ILE A 87 -10.68 -2.85 5.51
CA ILE A 87 -12.12 -2.78 5.23
C ILE A 87 -12.82 -4.01 5.82
N ALA A 88 -12.23 -5.19 5.64
CA ALA A 88 -12.80 -6.43 6.19
C ALA A 88 -12.83 -6.40 7.73
N ILE A 89 -11.77 -5.92 8.38
CA ILE A 89 -11.72 -5.81 9.84
C ILE A 89 -12.79 -4.85 10.33
N PHE A 90 -12.90 -3.67 9.74
CA PHE A 90 -13.89 -2.68 10.14
C PHE A 90 -15.30 -3.16 9.84
N GLY A 91 -15.52 -3.85 8.71
CA GLY A 91 -16.82 -4.41 8.37
C GLY A 91 -17.28 -5.45 9.38
N VAL A 92 -16.39 -6.37 9.78
CA VAL A 92 -16.69 -7.36 10.81
C VAL A 92 -16.95 -6.67 12.15
N TYR A 93 -16.15 -5.69 12.50
CA TYR A 93 -16.32 -4.95 13.74
C TYR A 93 -17.70 -4.29 13.81
N TYR A 94 -18.12 -3.61 12.76
CA TYR A 94 -19.44 -2.98 12.70
C TYR A 94 -20.58 -4.00 12.71
N TYR A 95 -20.40 -5.11 12.03
CA TYR A 95 -21.40 -6.17 11.99
C TYR A 95 -21.61 -6.80 13.36
N VAL A 96 -20.53 -7.02 14.10
CA VAL A 96 -20.56 -7.69 15.41
C VAL A 96 -20.93 -6.72 16.54
N LYS A 97 -20.73 -5.43 16.32
CA LYS A 97 -21.07 -4.39 17.29
C LYS A 97 -22.59 -4.16 17.32
#